data_e0f4b626b05aa64f14059bdf65fe1ded
#
_entry.id   e0f4b626b05aa64f14059bdf65fe1ded
#
_cell.length_a   1.000
_cell.length_b   1.000
_cell.length_c   1.000
_cell.angle_alpha   90.00
_cell.angle_beta   90.00
_cell.angle_gamma   90.00
#
_symmetry.space_group_name_H-M   'P 1'
#
loop_
_entity.id
_entity.type
_entity.pdbx_description
1 polymer ?
#
loop_
_entity_poly.entity_id
_entity_poly.type
_entity_poly.pdbx_seq_one_letter_code
_entity_poly.pdbx_strand_id
1 'polypeptide(L)'
;MANQIKEATGADVFEIVPEKAYPTNYQAVVDQAKKEIAEGHKPAIKGKIENIEQYDTIFVGSPCWWATIAPPVATFLSGYDLSGKTIIPFMTHEGSRMGHTGADIKKLCPKSKVLDGFPVRGSQVKKAKEDILKWLREIKVIR
;
A
#
# COMPACT_ATOMS: atom_id res chain seq x y z
N MET A 1 3.76 2.95 9.96
CA MET A 1 4.85 2.79 8.96
C MET A 1 5.01 3.99 8.03
N ALA A 2 3.94 4.54 7.49
CA ALA A 2 4.05 5.67 6.56
C ALA A 2 4.82 6.86 7.14
N ASN A 3 4.53 7.24 8.38
CA ASN A 3 5.26 8.34 9.03
C ASN A 3 6.74 8.03 9.26
N GLN A 4 7.08 6.79 9.54
CA GLN A 4 8.47 6.36 9.71
C GLN A 4 9.24 6.47 8.39
N ILE A 5 8.60 6.09 7.28
CA ILE A 5 9.18 6.23 5.94
C ILE A 5 9.31 7.72 5.58
N LYS A 6 8.29 8.52 5.86
CA LYS A 6 8.33 9.97 5.64
C LYS A 6 9.50 10.63 6.35
N GLU A 7 9.69 10.30 7.63
CA GLU A 7 10.79 10.86 8.42
C GLU A 7 12.15 10.51 7.83
N ALA A 8 12.31 9.28 7.33
CA ALA A 8 13.56 8.80 6.77
C ALA A 8 13.85 9.33 5.37
N THR A 9 12.84 9.60 4.57
CA THR A 9 12.99 9.93 3.13
C THR A 9 12.62 11.37 2.78
N GLY A 10 11.88 12.06 3.64
CA GLY A 10 11.35 13.39 3.32
C GLY A 10 10.16 13.36 2.34
N ALA A 11 9.58 12.19 2.11
CA ALA A 11 8.49 12.01 1.17
C ALA A 11 7.20 12.72 1.61
N ASP A 12 6.38 13.11 0.63
CA ASP A 12 5.02 13.57 0.88
C ASP A 12 4.11 12.38 1.18
N VAL A 13 3.10 12.59 2.02
CA VAL A 13 2.16 11.51 2.40
C VAL A 13 0.75 11.87 1.96
N PHE A 14 0.10 10.92 1.30
CA PHE A 14 -1.31 10.99 0.96
C PHE A 14 -2.03 9.80 1.60
N GLU A 15 -3.03 10.07 2.44
CA GLU A 15 -3.82 9.02 3.07
C GLU A 15 -4.98 8.63 2.17
N ILE A 16 -5.09 7.32 1.86
CA ILE A 16 -6.19 6.79 1.07
C ILE A 16 -7.37 6.54 2.00
N VAL A 17 -8.47 7.30 1.81
CA VAL A 17 -9.66 7.20 2.63
C VAL A 17 -10.86 6.86 1.74
N PRO A 18 -11.57 5.75 1.97
CA PRO A 18 -12.76 5.43 1.19
C PRO A 18 -13.87 6.46 1.46
N GLU A 19 -14.63 6.82 0.42
CA GLU A 19 -15.76 7.74 0.58
C GLU A 19 -16.82 7.17 1.51
N LYS A 20 -17.05 5.86 1.43
CA LYS A 20 -17.96 5.14 2.33
C LYS A 20 -17.11 4.32 3.29
N ALA A 21 -17.19 4.65 4.58
CA ALA A 21 -16.41 3.95 5.61
C ALA A 21 -16.80 2.47 5.67
N TYR A 22 -15.80 1.63 5.98
CA TYR A 22 -16.04 0.22 6.25
C TYR A 22 -16.78 0.06 7.58
N PRO A 23 -17.50 -1.08 7.76
CA PRO A 23 -18.17 -1.35 9.04
C PRO A 23 -17.19 -1.35 10.20
N THR A 24 -17.67 -1.02 11.40
CA THR A 24 -16.83 -1.08 12.61
C THR A 24 -16.74 -2.50 13.17
N ASN A 25 -17.68 -3.37 12.82
CA ASN A 25 -17.67 -4.76 13.24
C ASN A 25 -16.62 -5.52 12.44
N TYR A 26 -15.71 -6.20 13.16
CA TYR A 26 -14.60 -6.93 12.53
C TYR A 26 -15.07 -7.96 11.49
N GLN A 27 -16.06 -8.79 11.84
CA GLN A 27 -16.55 -9.82 10.93
C GLN A 27 -17.20 -9.22 9.67
N ALA A 28 -17.93 -8.12 9.83
CA ALA A 28 -18.54 -7.43 8.69
C ALA A 28 -17.49 -6.88 7.73
N VAL A 29 -16.38 -6.32 8.26
CA VAL A 29 -15.26 -5.84 7.43
C VAL A 29 -14.60 -7.00 6.70
N VAL A 30 -14.35 -8.10 7.38
CA VAL A 30 -13.73 -9.31 6.79
C VAL A 30 -14.59 -9.83 5.63
N ASP A 31 -15.89 -9.94 5.83
CA ASP A 31 -16.82 -10.46 4.81
C ASP A 31 -16.93 -9.50 3.62
N GLN A 32 -17.05 -8.20 3.87
CA GLN A 32 -17.12 -7.20 2.82
C GLN A 32 -15.82 -7.17 1.99
N ALA A 33 -14.66 -7.20 2.65
CA ALA A 33 -13.39 -7.21 1.96
C ALA A 33 -13.23 -8.44 1.07
N LYS A 34 -13.62 -9.61 1.55
CA LYS A 34 -13.61 -10.85 0.77
C LYS A 34 -14.42 -10.71 -0.51
N LYS A 35 -15.64 -10.19 -0.38
CA LYS A 35 -16.54 -10.00 -1.51
C LYS A 35 -15.98 -9.00 -2.52
N GLU A 36 -15.51 -7.85 -2.04
CA GLU A 36 -14.96 -6.81 -2.90
C GLU A 36 -13.72 -7.29 -3.67
N ILE A 37 -12.83 -8.00 -3.00
CA ILE A 37 -11.62 -8.54 -3.63
C ILE A 37 -11.99 -9.59 -4.67
N ALA A 38 -12.91 -10.50 -4.35
CA ALA A 38 -13.35 -11.55 -5.28
C ALA A 38 -14.01 -10.97 -6.53
N GLU A 39 -14.76 -9.87 -6.39
CA GLU A 39 -15.45 -9.20 -7.50
C GLU A 39 -14.58 -8.17 -8.23
N GLY A 40 -13.36 -7.90 -7.74
CA GLY A 40 -12.52 -6.84 -8.29
C GLY A 40 -13.10 -5.44 -8.07
N HIS A 41 -13.92 -5.27 -7.04
CA HIS A 41 -14.57 -4.00 -6.76
C HIS A 41 -13.54 -2.95 -6.30
N LYS A 42 -13.65 -1.75 -6.86
CA LYS A 42 -12.79 -0.61 -6.53
C LYS A 42 -13.66 0.49 -5.90
N PRO A 43 -13.76 0.54 -4.57
CA PRO A 43 -14.60 1.55 -3.90
C PRO A 43 -14.06 2.96 -4.14
N ALA A 44 -14.95 3.94 -4.23
CA ALA A 44 -14.56 5.33 -4.41
C ALA A 44 -13.76 5.81 -3.19
N ILE A 45 -12.74 6.62 -3.42
CA ILE A 45 -11.89 7.20 -2.38
C ILE A 45 -11.98 8.72 -2.39
N LYS A 46 -11.67 9.34 -1.24
CA LYS A 46 -11.72 10.79 -1.07
C LYS A 46 -10.45 11.45 -1.60
N GLY A 47 -10.61 12.59 -2.27
CA GLY A 47 -9.48 13.39 -2.73
C GLY A 47 -8.69 12.75 -3.86
N LYS A 48 -7.65 13.46 -4.29
CA LYS A 48 -6.74 12.98 -5.33
C LYS A 48 -5.41 13.72 -5.24
N ILE A 49 -4.37 13.13 -5.81
CA ILE A 49 -3.08 13.78 -5.99
C ILE A 49 -3.10 14.41 -7.38
N GLU A 50 -2.94 15.72 -7.45
CA GLU A 50 -3.05 16.44 -8.73
C GLU A 50 -1.80 16.37 -9.59
N ASN A 51 -0.62 16.32 -8.97
CA ASN A 51 0.67 16.34 -9.68
C ASN A 51 1.44 15.06 -9.43
N ILE A 52 0.82 13.90 -9.65
CA ILE A 52 1.47 12.63 -9.39
C ILE A 52 2.67 12.39 -10.31
N GLU A 53 2.68 13.01 -11.49
CA GLU A 53 3.76 12.90 -12.46
C GLU A 53 5.09 13.43 -11.96
N GLN A 54 5.11 14.28 -10.95
CA GLN A 54 6.35 14.80 -10.37
C GLN A 54 7.12 13.76 -9.52
N TYR A 55 6.45 12.65 -9.18
CA TYR A 55 7.07 11.61 -8.36
C TYR A 55 7.54 10.45 -9.23
N ASP A 56 8.79 10.03 -9.06
CA ASP A 56 9.36 8.88 -9.75
C ASP A 56 9.21 7.59 -8.95
N THR A 57 9.18 7.71 -7.63
CA THR A 57 9.09 6.60 -6.70
C THR A 57 7.89 6.80 -5.79
N ILE A 58 7.06 5.76 -5.69
CA ILE A 58 5.84 5.80 -4.89
C ILE A 58 5.84 4.63 -3.91
N PHE A 59 5.81 4.95 -2.61
CA PHE A 59 5.58 3.96 -1.57
C PHE A 59 4.07 3.75 -1.42
N VAL A 60 3.63 2.51 -1.46
CA VAL A 60 2.22 2.16 -1.33
C VAL A 60 2.03 1.32 -0.08
N GLY A 61 1.32 1.87 0.89
CA GLY A 61 1.05 1.19 2.17
C GLY A 61 -0.38 0.66 2.23
N SER A 62 -0.54 -0.54 2.76
CA SER A 62 -1.85 -1.18 2.90
C SER A 62 -1.82 -2.17 4.05
N PRO A 63 -2.95 -2.37 4.76
CA PRO A 63 -3.11 -3.58 5.56
C PRO A 63 -3.25 -4.77 4.61
N CYS A 64 -2.83 -5.95 5.07
CA CYS A 64 -2.97 -7.17 4.29
C CYS A 64 -4.36 -7.77 4.54
N TRP A 65 -5.25 -7.60 3.57
CA TRP A 65 -6.60 -8.13 3.63
C TRP A 65 -6.73 -9.29 2.63
N TRP A 66 -7.04 -10.48 3.14
CA TRP A 66 -7.16 -11.68 2.29
C TRP A 66 -5.92 -11.90 1.40
N ALA A 67 -4.75 -11.73 2.02
CA ALA A 67 -3.44 -11.93 1.40
C ALA A 67 -3.13 -10.97 0.25
N THR A 68 -3.76 -9.78 0.23
CA THR A 68 -3.49 -8.76 -0.78
C THR A 68 -3.77 -7.35 -0.25
N ILE A 69 -3.66 -6.36 -1.13
CA ILE A 69 -3.96 -4.95 -0.79
C ILE A 69 -5.46 -4.76 -0.50
N ALA A 70 -5.75 -3.80 0.36
CA ALA A 70 -7.15 -3.41 0.62
C ALA A 70 -7.77 -2.79 -0.64
N PRO A 71 -9.09 -3.00 -0.87
CA PRO A 71 -9.75 -2.47 -2.07
C PRO A 71 -9.57 -0.98 -2.34
N PRO A 72 -9.59 -0.07 -1.35
CA PRO A 72 -9.31 1.35 -1.63
C PRO A 72 -7.93 1.61 -2.22
N VAL A 73 -6.94 0.79 -1.92
CA VAL A 73 -5.60 0.89 -2.50
C VAL A 73 -5.63 0.52 -3.98
N ALA A 74 -6.40 -0.50 -4.34
CA ALA A 74 -6.60 -0.86 -5.75
C ALA A 74 -7.27 0.29 -6.52
N THR A 75 -8.22 0.99 -5.90
CA THR A 75 -8.85 2.17 -6.48
C THR A 75 -7.81 3.24 -6.78
N PHE A 76 -6.95 3.53 -5.82
CA PHE A 76 -5.88 4.53 -5.98
C PHE A 76 -4.96 4.16 -7.14
N LEU A 77 -4.44 2.94 -7.16
CA LEU A 77 -3.49 2.50 -8.19
C LEU A 77 -4.10 2.49 -9.59
N SER A 78 -5.41 2.27 -9.69
CA SER A 78 -6.11 2.28 -10.98
C SER A 78 -6.48 3.68 -11.46
N GLY A 79 -6.45 4.67 -10.58
CA GLY A 79 -6.88 6.04 -10.86
C GLY A 79 -5.81 6.94 -11.47
N TYR A 80 -4.57 6.47 -11.59
CA TYR A 80 -3.45 7.26 -12.09
C TYR A 80 -2.64 6.49 -13.12
N ASP A 81 -1.99 7.22 -14.02
CA ASP A 81 -0.99 6.65 -14.91
C ASP A 81 0.36 6.62 -14.17
N LEU A 82 0.76 5.44 -13.74
CA LEU A 82 2.01 5.21 -12.99
C LEU A 82 3.10 4.60 -13.87
N SER A 83 2.96 4.68 -15.19
CA SER A 83 3.93 4.13 -16.14
C SER A 83 5.32 4.74 -15.92
N GLY A 84 6.34 3.89 -15.93
CA GLY A 84 7.73 4.31 -15.74
C GLY A 84 8.13 4.60 -14.30
N LYS A 85 7.19 4.55 -13.36
CA LYS A 85 7.47 4.81 -11.94
C LYS A 85 7.87 3.53 -11.22
N THR A 86 8.58 3.69 -10.13
CA THR A 86 8.92 2.59 -9.23
C THR A 86 7.92 2.58 -8.09
N ILE A 87 7.26 1.45 -7.88
CA ILE A 87 6.29 1.26 -6.80
C ILE A 87 6.89 0.35 -5.75
N ILE A 88 6.91 0.82 -4.51
CA ILE A 88 7.51 0.11 -3.38
C ILE A 88 6.42 -0.15 -2.34
N PRO A 89 5.89 -1.37 -2.28
CA PRO A 89 4.83 -1.67 -1.31
C PRO A 89 5.38 -1.90 0.09
N PHE A 90 4.62 -1.46 1.09
CA PHE A 90 4.85 -1.85 2.47
C PHE A 90 3.50 -2.25 3.07
N MET A 91 3.52 -3.15 4.04
CA MET A 91 2.27 -3.80 4.46
C MET A 91 2.30 -4.16 5.93
N THR A 92 1.19 -3.91 6.61
CA THR A 92 0.95 -4.49 7.94
C THR A 92 0.12 -5.76 7.78
N HIS A 93 0.41 -6.78 8.58
CA HIS A 93 -0.26 -8.08 8.48
C HIS A 93 -0.39 -8.74 9.84
N GLU A 94 -1.17 -9.83 9.89
CA GLU A 94 -1.33 -10.66 11.07
C GLU A 94 -0.82 -12.09 10.85
N GLY A 95 0.06 -12.28 9.87
CA GLY A 95 0.67 -13.58 9.56
C GLY A 95 0.83 -13.87 8.07
N SER A 96 0.09 -13.17 7.21
CA SER A 96 0.12 -13.40 5.76
C SER A 96 1.33 -12.77 5.05
N ARG A 97 2.09 -11.92 5.73
CA ARG A 97 3.20 -11.14 5.16
C ARG A 97 2.74 -10.35 3.93
N MET A 98 3.43 -10.43 2.80
CA MET A 98 3.02 -9.72 1.57
C MET A 98 1.90 -10.42 0.80
N GLY A 99 1.68 -11.71 1.04
CA GLY A 99 0.67 -12.47 0.30
C GLY A 99 0.84 -12.33 -1.22
N HIS A 100 -0.24 -11.97 -1.92
CA HIS A 100 -0.24 -11.77 -3.38
C HIS A 100 -0.04 -10.32 -3.79
N THR A 101 0.33 -9.45 -2.85
CA THR A 101 0.38 -8.00 -3.06
C THR A 101 1.23 -7.59 -4.27
N GLY A 102 2.44 -8.10 -4.38
CA GLY A 102 3.33 -7.74 -5.49
C GLY A 102 2.74 -8.09 -6.85
N ALA A 103 2.18 -9.29 -6.98
CA ALA A 103 1.55 -9.74 -8.22
C ALA A 103 0.31 -8.91 -8.55
N ASP A 104 -0.51 -8.59 -7.55
CA ASP A 104 -1.74 -7.82 -7.75
C ASP A 104 -1.43 -6.38 -8.14
N ILE A 105 -0.42 -5.76 -7.54
CA ILE A 105 0.02 -4.42 -7.93
C ILE A 105 0.54 -4.42 -9.37
N LYS A 106 1.30 -5.44 -9.77
CA LYS A 106 1.79 -5.56 -11.15
C LYS A 106 0.66 -5.67 -12.16
N LYS A 107 -0.42 -6.35 -11.81
CA LYS A 107 -1.61 -6.43 -12.67
C LYS A 107 -2.29 -5.08 -12.86
N LEU A 108 -2.34 -4.27 -11.81
CA LEU A 108 -2.93 -2.93 -11.86
C LEU A 108 -2.00 -1.92 -12.54
N CYS A 109 -0.71 -2.10 -12.42
CA CYS A 109 0.31 -1.17 -12.91
C CYS A 109 1.36 -1.91 -13.76
N PRO A 110 0.96 -2.45 -14.93
CA PRO A 110 1.85 -3.33 -15.72
C PRO A 110 3.05 -2.61 -16.31
N LYS A 111 3.03 -1.29 -16.41
CA LYS A 111 4.14 -0.49 -16.95
C LYS A 111 5.00 0.15 -15.89
N SER A 112 4.80 -0.21 -14.63
CA SER A 112 5.60 0.27 -13.50
C SER A 112 6.56 -0.80 -13.04
N LYS A 113 7.67 -0.36 -12.41
CA LYS A 113 8.59 -1.28 -11.75
C LYS A 113 8.10 -1.49 -10.31
N VAL A 114 7.73 -2.69 -9.95
CA VAL A 114 7.26 -3.02 -8.61
C VAL A 114 8.35 -3.78 -7.88
N LEU A 115 8.84 -3.19 -6.78
CA LEU A 115 9.88 -3.81 -5.96
C LEU A 115 9.27 -4.79 -4.96
N ASP A 116 10.11 -5.66 -4.40
CA ASP A 116 9.72 -6.49 -3.27
C ASP A 116 9.41 -5.56 -2.09
N GLY A 117 8.27 -5.81 -1.47
CA GLY A 117 7.79 -4.95 -0.41
C GLY A 117 8.33 -5.32 0.96
N PHE A 118 7.91 -4.56 1.95
CA PHE A 118 8.31 -4.77 3.34
C PHE A 118 7.09 -5.06 4.21
N PRO A 119 6.94 -6.31 4.69
CA PRO A 119 5.84 -6.65 5.58
C PRO A 119 6.26 -6.49 7.04
N VAL A 120 5.35 -5.94 7.84
CA VAL A 120 5.54 -5.85 9.30
C VAL A 120 4.26 -6.35 9.97
N ARG A 121 4.40 -7.25 10.94
CA ARG A 121 3.25 -7.67 11.73
C ARG A 121 2.70 -6.45 12.49
N GLY A 122 1.37 -6.29 12.51
CA GLY A 122 0.72 -5.11 13.08
C GLY A 122 1.18 -4.79 14.50
N SER A 123 1.37 -5.81 15.33
CA SER A 123 1.84 -5.64 16.72
C SER A 123 3.29 -5.17 16.83
N GLN A 124 4.08 -5.24 15.76
CA GLN A 124 5.50 -4.89 15.74
C GLN A 124 5.79 -3.53 15.10
N VAL A 125 4.78 -2.83 14.59
CA VAL A 125 4.98 -1.57 13.84
C VAL A 125 5.74 -0.53 14.65
N LYS A 126 5.42 -0.36 15.93
CA LYS A 126 6.07 0.65 16.79
C LYS A 126 7.55 0.36 16.99
N LYS A 127 7.97 -0.89 16.88
CA LYS A 127 9.36 -1.33 17.09
C LYS A 127 10.12 -1.54 15.77
N ALA A 128 9.49 -1.20 14.64
CA ALA A 128 10.04 -1.53 13.32
C ALA A 128 11.00 -0.47 12.75
N LYS A 129 11.25 0.63 13.44
CA LYS A 129 12.05 1.75 12.92
C LYS A 129 13.40 1.30 12.37
N GLU A 130 14.15 0.52 13.12
CA GLU A 130 15.48 0.04 12.69
C GLU A 130 15.38 -0.86 11.46
N ASP A 131 14.39 -1.75 11.44
CA ASP A 131 14.18 -2.65 10.32
C ASP A 131 13.76 -1.88 9.06
N ILE A 132 12.92 -0.86 9.22
CA ILE A 132 12.52 0.02 8.12
C ILE A 132 13.72 0.76 7.55
N LEU A 133 14.57 1.33 8.40
CA LEU A 133 15.78 2.01 7.95
C LEU A 133 16.72 1.08 7.22
N LYS A 134 16.91 -0.13 7.73
CA LYS A 134 17.72 -1.16 7.08
C LYS A 134 17.17 -1.49 5.70
N TRP A 135 15.88 -1.73 5.60
CA TRP A 135 15.21 -2.01 4.33
C TRP A 135 15.38 -0.87 3.33
N LEU A 136 15.17 0.39 3.76
CA LEU A 136 15.33 1.54 2.89
C LEU A 136 16.76 1.68 2.35
N ARG A 137 17.76 1.32 3.16
CA ARG A 137 19.15 1.29 2.69
C ARG A 137 19.39 0.16 1.69
N GLU A 138 18.81 -1.02 1.95
CA GLU A 138 18.95 -2.17 1.05
C GLU A 138 18.36 -1.91 -0.33
N ILE A 139 17.23 -1.20 -0.41
CA ILE A 139 16.63 -0.81 -1.69
C ILE A 139 17.19 0.52 -2.23
N LYS A 140 18.20 1.09 -1.57
CA LYS A 140 18.94 2.28 -2.00
C LYS A 140 18.09 3.56 -2.11
N VAL A 141 17.08 3.69 -1.29
CA VAL A 141 16.26 4.91 -1.19
C VAL A 141 16.91 5.92 -0.26
N ILE A 142 17.60 5.45 0.78
CA ILE A 142 18.40 6.28 1.69
C ILE A 142 19.82 5.74 1.74
N ARG A 143 20.74 6.57 2.24
CA ARG A 143 22.15 6.21 2.40
C ARG A 143 22.42 5.51 3.72
#